data_2ad1db9efa4d27e4fd58341f546c5978
#
_entry.id   2ad1db9efa4d27e4fd58341f546c5978
#
_cell.length_a   1.000
_cell.length_b   1.000
_cell.length_c   1.000
_cell.angle_alpha   90.00
_cell.angle_beta   90.00
_cell.angle_gamma   90.00
#
_symmetry.space_group_name_H-M   'P 1'
#
loop_
_entity.id
_entity.type
_entity.pdbx_description
1 polymer ?
#
loop_
_entity_poly.entity_id
_entity_poly.type
_entity_poly.pdbx_seq_one_letter_code
_entity_poly.pdbx_strand_id
1 'polypeptide(L)'
;KLKLKEGQLLIGLCWRTSKQSFHDLRVEDLAPLKSLRDVVFLAVQYDDCLSELDQVRSLGLPIHYYTNVDQKDDISSTCALLGACDLVISPGTAVFQLAGSLGVPTIAFDAFKCYFDKIPWYPTVRELELNPDKPSLLINEIINEMPEIIGWANAVTTSGRYIDSYSGEL
;
A
#
# COMPACT_ATOMS: atom_id res chain seq x y z
N LYS A 1 -2.24 18.46 -8.20
CA LYS A 1 -3.20 17.35 -8.30
C LYS A 1 -2.62 16.30 -9.24
N LEU A 2 -2.41 15.09 -8.76
CA LEU A 2 -1.96 13.96 -9.58
C LEU A 2 -3.01 13.67 -10.66
N LYS A 3 -2.57 13.55 -11.91
CA LYS A 3 -3.43 13.18 -13.03
C LYS A 3 -2.98 11.83 -13.55
N LEU A 4 -3.82 10.85 -13.39
CA LEU A 4 -3.64 9.53 -13.99
C LEU A 4 -4.11 9.55 -15.44
N LYS A 5 -3.46 8.79 -16.29
CA LYS A 5 -3.95 8.48 -17.64
C LYS A 5 -4.99 7.36 -17.54
N GLU A 6 -5.84 7.25 -18.54
CA GLU A 6 -6.78 6.15 -18.62
C GLU A 6 -6.04 4.80 -18.57
N GLY A 7 -6.51 3.90 -17.73
CA GLY A 7 -5.91 2.57 -17.53
C GLY A 7 -4.72 2.53 -16.57
N GLN A 8 -4.25 3.66 -16.05
CA GLN A 8 -3.20 3.65 -15.02
C GLN A 8 -3.76 3.34 -13.63
N LEU A 9 -3.03 2.53 -12.89
CA LEU A 9 -3.30 2.21 -11.49
C LEU A 9 -2.50 3.13 -10.56
N LEU A 10 -3.12 3.59 -9.49
CA LEU A 10 -2.46 4.29 -8.39
C LEU A 10 -2.20 3.31 -7.24
N ILE A 11 -0.93 3.02 -6.99
CA ILE A 11 -0.52 2.14 -5.90
C ILE A 11 0.09 2.97 -4.76
N GLY A 12 -0.56 2.93 -3.60
CA GLY A 12 -0.02 3.48 -2.35
C GLY A 12 1.09 2.59 -1.81
N LEU A 13 2.25 3.15 -1.52
CA LEU A 13 3.42 2.40 -1.07
C LEU A 13 3.92 2.94 0.27
N CYS A 14 3.86 2.09 1.30
CA CYS A 14 4.55 2.24 2.57
C CYS A 14 5.56 1.10 2.67
N TRP A 15 6.83 1.39 2.89
CA TRP A 15 7.87 0.36 2.82
C TRP A 15 8.48 0.01 4.16
N ARG A 16 8.31 0.86 5.17
CA ARG A 16 8.88 0.62 6.49
C ARG A 16 8.01 1.12 7.65
N THR A 17 8.30 0.60 8.83
CA THR A 17 7.80 1.09 10.10
C THR A 17 8.60 2.32 10.57
N SER A 18 8.09 3.07 11.57
CA SER A 18 8.79 4.24 12.13
C SER A 18 10.09 3.87 12.85
N LYS A 19 10.20 2.65 13.37
CA LYS A 19 11.34 2.21 14.16
C LYS A 19 12.39 1.44 13.37
N GLN A 20 12.22 1.33 12.07
CA GLN A 20 13.04 0.50 11.19
C GLN A 20 13.35 -0.87 11.80
N SER A 21 12.63 -1.87 11.36
CA SER A 21 12.77 -3.25 11.82
C SER A 21 13.33 -4.14 10.70
N PHE A 22 13.71 -5.36 11.05
CA PHE A 22 14.08 -6.36 10.05
C PHE A 22 12.88 -6.87 9.23
N HIS A 23 11.67 -6.43 9.56
CA HIS A 23 10.44 -6.66 8.83
C HIS A 23 10.10 -5.55 7.84
N ASP A 24 11.03 -4.63 7.59
CA ASP A 24 10.87 -3.51 6.67
C ASP A 24 11.56 -3.80 5.33
N LEU A 25 11.01 -3.24 4.26
CA LEU A 25 11.70 -3.16 2.98
C LEU A 25 12.67 -1.99 3.01
N ARG A 26 13.83 -2.18 2.40
CA ARG A 26 14.77 -1.10 2.13
C ARG A 26 14.43 -0.45 0.78
N VAL A 27 14.95 0.75 0.57
CA VAL A 27 14.76 1.48 -0.68
C VAL A 27 15.21 0.65 -1.89
N GLU A 28 16.32 -0.07 -1.77
CA GLU A 28 16.88 -0.91 -2.84
C GLU A 28 15.95 -2.08 -3.21
N ASP A 29 15.20 -2.60 -2.24
CA ASP A 29 14.26 -3.70 -2.45
C ASP A 29 13.08 -3.29 -3.34
N LEU A 30 12.78 -1.98 -3.42
CA LEU A 30 11.70 -1.43 -4.23
C LEU A 30 12.07 -1.31 -5.72
N ALA A 31 13.35 -1.37 -6.06
CA ALA A 31 13.83 -1.14 -7.42
C ALA A 31 13.15 -2.01 -8.50
N PRO A 32 12.81 -3.29 -8.27
CA PRO A 32 12.12 -4.10 -9.26
C PRO A 32 10.73 -3.59 -9.64
N LEU A 33 10.04 -2.82 -8.78
CA LEU A 33 8.71 -2.25 -9.06
C LEU A 33 8.69 -1.37 -10.32
N LYS A 34 9.83 -0.81 -10.72
CA LYS A 34 9.94 -0.03 -11.98
C LYS A 34 9.62 -0.83 -13.24
N SER A 35 9.58 -2.16 -13.17
CA SER A 35 9.20 -3.02 -14.28
C SER A 35 7.70 -3.02 -14.56
N LEU A 36 6.88 -2.65 -13.57
CA LEU A 36 5.44 -2.54 -13.74
C LEU A 36 5.09 -1.42 -14.72
N ARG A 37 4.19 -1.73 -15.64
CA ARG A 37 3.68 -0.79 -16.64
C ARG A 37 2.32 -0.25 -16.20
N ASP A 38 2.02 0.97 -16.63
CA ASP A 38 0.74 1.64 -16.34
C ASP A 38 0.42 1.75 -14.83
N VAL A 39 1.46 1.87 -14.02
CA VAL A 39 1.38 2.05 -12.58
C VAL A 39 2.02 3.38 -12.19
N VAL A 40 1.36 4.09 -11.29
CA VAL A 40 1.86 5.29 -10.63
C VAL A 40 1.94 4.98 -9.13
N PHE A 41 3.07 5.26 -8.53
CA PHE A 41 3.26 5.05 -7.10
C PHE A 41 3.03 6.34 -6.32
N LEU A 42 2.33 6.22 -5.20
CA LEU A 42 2.12 7.27 -4.20
C LEU A 42 2.77 6.84 -2.89
N ALA A 43 3.74 7.60 -2.41
CA ALA A 43 4.30 7.35 -1.09
C ALA A 43 3.26 7.70 -0.01
N VAL A 44 2.88 6.70 0.76
CA VAL A 44 2.02 6.81 1.94
C VAL A 44 2.81 6.47 3.20
N GLN A 45 4.08 6.85 3.21
CA GLN A 45 5.01 6.71 4.32
C GLN A 45 4.81 7.87 5.30
N TYR A 46 4.41 7.58 6.51
CA TYR A 46 3.95 8.56 7.52
C TYR A 46 5.04 9.23 8.36
N ASP A 47 6.30 8.89 8.13
CA ASP A 47 7.46 9.53 8.76
C ASP A 47 8.23 10.40 7.77
N ASP A 48 9.27 11.10 8.26
CA ASP A 48 10.23 11.76 7.39
C ASP A 48 10.93 10.72 6.50
N CYS A 49 10.61 10.77 5.23
CA CYS A 49 11.12 9.85 4.20
C CYS A 49 11.72 10.59 3.00
N LEU A 50 11.98 11.90 3.11
CA LEU A 50 12.42 12.71 1.98
C LEU A 50 13.72 12.20 1.35
N SER A 51 14.70 11.84 2.19
CA SER A 51 15.97 11.28 1.70
C SER A 51 15.80 9.92 1.02
N GLU A 52 14.89 9.09 1.51
CA GLU A 52 14.55 7.80 0.92
C GLU A 52 13.80 7.97 -0.41
N LEU A 53 12.91 8.96 -0.50
CA LEU A 53 12.21 9.29 -1.76
C LEU A 53 13.19 9.69 -2.87
N ASP A 54 14.24 10.45 -2.55
CA ASP A 54 15.25 10.81 -3.53
C ASP A 54 16.06 9.58 -3.98
N GLN A 55 16.35 8.65 -3.07
CA GLN A 55 16.97 7.37 -3.42
C GLN A 55 16.04 6.53 -4.30
N VAL A 56 14.76 6.38 -3.93
CA VAL A 56 13.76 5.65 -4.74
C VAL A 56 13.69 6.20 -6.17
N ARG A 57 13.65 7.52 -6.31
CA ARG A 57 13.64 8.18 -7.62
C ARG A 57 14.93 7.94 -8.41
N SER A 58 16.08 7.92 -7.74
CA SER A 58 17.37 7.63 -8.36
C SER A 58 17.46 6.21 -8.92
N LEU A 59 16.71 5.27 -8.34
CA LEU A 59 16.56 3.89 -8.83
C LEU A 59 15.64 3.78 -10.05
N GLY A 60 15.03 4.90 -10.47
CA GLY A 60 14.14 4.97 -11.62
C GLY A 60 12.68 4.59 -11.31
N LEU A 61 12.28 4.57 -10.05
CA LEU A 61 10.89 4.35 -9.65
C LEU A 61 10.16 5.71 -9.54
N PRO A 62 9.17 6.00 -10.43
CA PRO A 62 8.42 7.24 -10.38
C PRO A 62 7.44 7.22 -9.20
N ILE A 63 7.83 7.81 -8.09
CA ILE A 63 7.00 7.89 -6.89
C ILE A 63 6.60 9.34 -6.59
N HIS A 64 5.32 9.56 -6.36
CA HIS A 64 4.75 10.83 -5.94
C HIS A 64 4.68 10.91 -4.41
N TYR A 65 4.80 12.12 -3.89
CA TYR A 65 4.65 12.41 -2.47
C TYR A 65 4.04 13.80 -2.29
N TYR A 66 3.09 13.92 -1.37
CA TYR A 66 2.45 15.19 -1.04
C TYR A 66 3.10 15.81 0.19
N THR A 67 4.01 16.77 -0.01
CA THR A 67 4.74 17.46 1.08
C THR A 67 3.85 18.37 1.95
N ASN A 68 2.66 18.70 1.47
CA ASN A 68 1.68 19.53 2.18
C ASN A 68 0.65 18.70 2.99
N VAL A 69 0.85 17.40 3.10
CA VAL A 69 0.01 16.50 3.91
C VAL A 69 0.88 15.92 5.00
N ASP A 70 0.52 16.17 6.24
CA ASP A 70 1.09 15.50 7.39
C ASP A 70 0.45 14.10 7.50
N GLN A 71 1.12 13.11 6.91
CA GLN A 71 0.59 11.75 6.86
C GLN A 71 0.60 11.03 8.22
N LYS A 72 1.20 11.65 9.25
CA LYS A 72 1.25 11.11 10.60
C LYS A 72 0.13 11.65 11.47
N ASP A 73 -0.05 12.94 11.50
CA ASP A 73 -0.95 13.59 12.46
C ASP A 73 -2.28 14.05 11.81
N ASP A 74 -2.32 14.22 10.46
CA ASP A 74 -3.56 14.47 9.72
C ASP A 74 -4.14 13.16 9.16
N ILE A 75 -4.84 12.43 10.01
CA ILE A 75 -5.49 11.16 9.65
C ILE A 75 -6.51 11.34 8.53
N SER A 76 -7.25 12.44 8.51
CA SER A 76 -8.28 12.69 7.49
C SER A 76 -7.67 12.81 6.10
N SER A 77 -6.59 13.58 5.95
CA SER A 77 -5.88 13.72 4.67
C SER A 77 -5.18 12.41 4.29
N THR A 78 -4.63 11.68 5.26
CA THR A 78 -4.04 10.35 5.02
C THR A 78 -5.09 9.36 4.52
N CYS A 79 -6.27 9.31 5.13
CA CYS A 79 -7.38 8.51 4.64
C CYS A 79 -7.82 8.91 3.22
N ALA A 80 -7.83 10.20 2.89
CA ALA A 80 -8.15 10.67 1.55
C ALA A 80 -7.10 10.23 0.50
N LEU A 81 -5.81 10.22 0.86
CA LEU A 81 -4.74 9.69 0.00
C LEU A 81 -4.91 8.18 -0.22
N LEU A 82 -5.12 7.43 0.85
CA LEU A 82 -5.32 5.97 0.79
C LEU A 82 -6.58 5.62 -0.01
N GLY A 83 -7.70 6.31 0.24
CA GLY A 83 -8.95 6.09 -0.48
C GLY A 83 -8.91 6.43 -1.98
N ALA A 84 -7.89 7.16 -2.43
CA ALA A 84 -7.65 7.42 -3.84
C ALA A 84 -6.82 6.32 -4.53
N CYS A 85 -6.21 5.40 -3.79
CA CYS A 85 -5.41 4.31 -4.33
C CYS A 85 -6.29 3.15 -4.81
N ASP A 86 -5.88 2.51 -5.90
CA ASP A 86 -6.46 1.26 -6.39
C ASP A 86 -5.94 0.05 -5.61
N LEU A 87 -4.73 0.16 -5.09
CA LEU A 87 -4.06 -0.84 -4.27
C LEU A 87 -3.13 -0.14 -3.26
N VAL A 88 -3.00 -0.69 -2.06
CA VAL A 88 -1.99 -0.27 -1.08
C VAL A 88 -1.06 -1.44 -0.78
N ILE A 89 0.24 -1.17 -0.67
CA ILE A 89 1.26 -2.13 -0.22
C ILE A 89 1.90 -1.54 1.04
N SER A 90 1.83 -2.27 2.14
CA SER A 90 2.27 -1.75 3.44
C SER A 90 2.73 -2.85 4.39
N PRO A 91 3.76 -2.63 5.21
CA PRO A 91 4.03 -3.49 6.37
C PRO A 91 2.92 -3.36 7.41
N GLY A 92 3.04 -4.11 8.50
CA GLY A 92 2.12 -4.09 9.65
C GLY A 92 2.06 -2.76 10.40
N THR A 93 1.56 -1.71 9.76
CA THR A 93 1.50 -0.33 10.28
C THR A 93 0.07 0.21 10.32
N ALA A 94 -0.10 1.44 10.81
CA ALA A 94 -1.38 2.15 10.75
C ALA A 94 -1.88 2.33 9.31
N VAL A 95 -0.98 2.38 8.31
CA VAL A 95 -1.34 2.56 6.91
C VAL A 95 -2.23 1.41 6.41
N PHE A 96 -1.83 0.14 6.63
CA PHE A 96 -2.67 -0.98 6.21
C PHE A 96 -3.99 -1.06 6.98
N GLN A 97 -3.98 -0.68 8.27
CA GLN A 97 -5.19 -0.64 9.09
C GLN A 97 -6.20 0.38 8.54
N LEU A 98 -5.73 1.58 8.24
CA LEU A 98 -6.56 2.63 7.65
C LEU A 98 -7.06 2.22 6.25
N ALA A 99 -6.18 1.70 5.39
CA ALA A 99 -6.55 1.25 4.05
C ALA A 99 -7.61 0.13 4.11
N GLY A 100 -7.40 -0.88 4.96
CA GLY A 100 -8.35 -1.96 5.19
C GLY A 100 -9.70 -1.47 5.73
N SER A 101 -9.69 -0.51 6.67
CA SER A 101 -10.90 0.11 7.21
C SER A 101 -11.68 0.90 6.18
N LEU A 102 -10.99 1.48 5.18
CA LEU A 102 -11.60 2.19 4.07
C LEU A 102 -12.07 1.24 2.94
N GLY A 103 -11.85 -0.06 3.07
CA GLY A 103 -12.16 -1.04 2.05
C GLY A 103 -11.26 -0.94 0.81
N VAL A 104 -10.07 -0.34 0.95
CA VAL A 104 -9.08 -0.27 -0.14
C VAL A 104 -8.37 -1.61 -0.24
N PRO A 105 -8.25 -2.20 -1.45
CA PRO A 105 -7.46 -3.40 -1.64
C PRO A 105 -6.03 -3.19 -1.12
N THR A 106 -5.56 -4.09 -0.27
CA THR A 106 -4.28 -3.90 0.42
C THR A 106 -3.50 -5.21 0.48
N ILE A 107 -2.25 -5.16 0.05
CA ILE A 107 -1.25 -6.18 0.33
C ILE A 107 -0.52 -5.76 1.59
N ALA A 108 -0.75 -6.50 2.65
CA ALA A 108 -0.03 -6.31 3.91
C ALA A 108 1.09 -7.35 3.99
N PHE A 109 2.27 -6.94 4.40
CA PHE A 109 3.36 -7.86 4.62
C PHE A 109 3.82 -7.79 6.07
N ASP A 110 4.15 -8.96 6.62
CA ASP A 110 4.59 -9.18 8.00
C ASP A 110 3.67 -8.53 9.06
N ALA A 111 2.39 -8.35 8.70
CA ALA A 111 1.42 -7.65 9.52
C ALA A 111 0.90 -8.49 10.68
N PHE A 112 0.89 -9.82 10.54
CA PHE A 112 0.03 -10.67 11.36
C PHE A 112 0.73 -11.73 12.18
N LYS A 113 1.97 -12.03 11.94
CA LYS A 113 2.74 -12.96 12.80
C LYS A 113 2.69 -12.60 14.29
N CYS A 114 2.35 -11.35 14.60
CA CYS A 114 2.32 -10.84 15.96
C CYS A 114 0.94 -10.78 16.60
N TYR A 115 -0.17 -10.81 15.84
CA TYR A 115 -1.45 -10.41 16.42
C TYR A 115 -2.66 -11.29 16.09
N PHE A 116 -2.78 -11.91 14.89
CA PHE A 116 -4.00 -12.64 14.55
C PHE A 116 -3.74 -13.73 13.50
N ASP A 117 -4.21 -14.94 13.72
CA ASP A 117 -4.16 -16.04 12.74
C ASP A 117 -5.01 -15.75 11.48
N LYS A 118 -5.93 -14.79 11.55
CA LYS A 118 -6.74 -14.27 10.43
C LYS A 118 -7.33 -12.93 10.83
N ILE A 119 -7.40 -11.97 9.92
CA ILE A 119 -8.13 -10.74 10.14
C ILE A 119 -9.50 -10.83 9.47
N PRO A 120 -10.55 -11.19 10.21
CA PRO A 120 -11.87 -11.35 9.63
C PRO A 120 -12.55 -10.03 9.26
N TRP A 121 -12.08 -8.89 9.80
CA TRP A 121 -12.71 -7.58 9.61
C TRP A 121 -12.15 -6.74 8.47
N TYR A 122 -11.11 -7.20 7.78
CA TYR A 122 -10.58 -6.53 6.58
C TYR A 122 -10.63 -7.45 5.36
N PRO A 123 -11.80 -7.66 4.74
CA PRO A 123 -11.94 -8.57 3.60
C PRO A 123 -11.13 -8.12 2.36
N THR A 124 -10.70 -6.85 2.34
CA THR A 124 -9.89 -6.25 1.29
C THR A 124 -8.40 -6.29 1.58
N VAL A 125 -7.96 -7.02 2.59
CA VAL A 125 -6.54 -7.18 2.92
C VAL A 125 -6.08 -8.60 2.63
N ARG A 126 -5.02 -8.74 1.82
CA ARG A 126 -4.25 -9.99 1.64
C ARG A 126 -2.92 -9.84 2.31
N GLU A 127 -2.50 -10.88 3.02
CA GLU A 127 -1.17 -10.93 3.63
C GLU A 127 -0.20 -11.70 2.75
N LEU A 128 1.01 -11.15 2.58
CA LEU A 128 2.15 -11.84 2.02
C LEU A 128 3.27 -11.94 3.05
N GLU A 129 4.03 -13.03 2.98
CA GLU A 129 5.11 -13.26 3.92
C GLU A 129 6.39 -12.55 3.45
N LEU A 130 7.00 -11.75 4.34
CA LEU A 130 8.32 -11.18 4.11
C LEU A 130 9.39 -12.16 4.60
N ASN A 131 10.34 -12.50 3.74
CA ASN A 131 11.56 -13.18 4.15
C ASN A 131 12.61 -12.12 4.55
N PRO A 132 12.98 -12.00 5.84
CA PRO A 132 13.88 -10.95 6.30
C PRO A 132 15.30 -11.03 5.68
N ASP A 133 15.74 -12.24 5.31
CA ASP A 133 17.04 -12.46 4.69
C ASP A 133 17.04 -12.10 3.20
N LYS A 134 15.87 -12.07 2.57
CA LYS A 134 15.68 -11.83 1.15
C LYS A 134 14.41 -10.97 0.90
N PRO A 135 14.37 -9.72 1.35
CA PRO A 135 13.16 -8.88 1.25
C PRO A 135 12.69 -8.66 -0.19
N SER A 136 13.63 -8.64 -1.15
CA SER A 136 13.31 -8.48 -2.58
C SER A 136 12.45 -9.61 -3.16
N LEU A 137 12.37 -10.78 -2.50
CA LEU A 137 11.49 -11.87 -2.95
C LEU A 137 10.02 -11.46 -2.87
N LEU A 138 9.61 -10.73 -1.82
CA LEU A 138 8.26 -10.20 -1.69
C LEU A 138 7.88 -9.31 -2.87
N ILE A 139 8.77 -8.39 -3.24
CA ILE A 139 8.53 -7.48 -4.37
C ILE A 139 8.43 -8.25 -5.69
N ASN A 140 9.27 -9.26 -5.89
CA ASN A 140 9.20 -10.11 -7.07
C ASN A 140 7.90 -10.94 -7.11
N GLU A 141 7.44 -11.44 -5.96
CA GLU A 141 6.16 -12.13 -5.82
C GLU A 141 5.01 -11.19 -6.22
N ILE A 142 4.95 -9.99 -5.65
CA ILE A 142 3.95 -8.96 -5.99
C ILE A 142 3.96 -8.66 -7.49
N ILE A 143 5.13 -8.52 -8.11
CA ILE A 143 5.26 -8.24 -9.55
C ILE A 143 4.72 -9.41 -10.38
N ASN A 144 5.10 -10.63 -10.04
CA ASN A 144 4.69 -11.84 -10.76
C ASN A 144 3.19 -12.10 -10.65
N GLU A 145 2.61 -11.81 -9.47
CA GLU A 145 1.18 -12.00 -9.19
C GLU A 145 0.34 -10.76 -9.52
N MET A 146 0.94 -9.68 -10.02
CA MET A 146 0.21 -8.42 -10.24
C MET A 146 -1.10 -8.59 -11.03
N PRO A 147 -1.18 -9.39 -12.12
CA PRO A 147 -2.45 -9.59 -12.83
C PRO A 147 -3.53 -10.23 -11.95
N GLU A 148 -3.16 -11.18 -11.09
CA GLU A 148 -4.07 -11.83 -10.14
C GLU A 148 -4.47 -10.86 -9.02
N ILE A 149 -3.53 -10.09 -8.51
CA ILE A 149 -3.75 -9.06 -7.49
C ILE A 149 -4.74 -8.00 -8.00
N ILE A 150 -4.58 -7.54 -9.24
CA ILE A 150 -5.50 -6.58 -9.87
C ILE A 150 -6.89 -7.21 -10.06
N GLY A 151 -6.96 -8.45 -10.51
CA GLY A 151 -8.22 -9.17 -10.64
C GLY A 151 -8.97 -9.28 -9.31
N TRP A 152 -8.27 -9.63 -8.25
CA TRP A 152 -8.80 -9.66 -6.89
C TRP A 152 -9.22 -8.26 -6.41
N ALA A 153 -8.38 -7.24 -6.59
CA ALA A 153 -8.68 -5.87 -6.19
C ALA A 153 -9.97 -5.36 -6.84
N ASN A 154 -10.13 -5.60 -8.13
CA ASN A 154 -11.36 -5.26 -8.86
C ASN A 154 -12.58 -6.01 -8.33
N ALA A 155 -12.45 -7.30 -8.01
CA ALA A 155 -13.53 -8.11 -7.48
C ALA A 155 -14.01 -7.61 -6.11
N VAL A 156 -13.09 -7.31 -5.18
CA VAL A 156 -13.47 -6.81 -3.85
C VAL A 156 -14.00 -5.38 -3.87
N THR A 157 -13.57 -4.56 -4.83
CA THR A 157 -14.10 -3.21 -5.02
C THR A 157 -15.51 -3.24 -5.63
N THR A 158 -15.79 -4.19 -6.52
CA THR A 158 -17.07 -4.33 -7.21
C THR A 158 -18.14 -4.98 -6.32
N SER A 159 -17.74 -5.87 -5.41
CA SER A 159 -18.66 -6.53 -4.47
C SER A 159 -19.25 -5.61 -3.39
N GLY A 160 -18.96 -4.33 -3.47
CA GLY A 160 -19.43 -3.28 -2.58
C GLY A 160 -18.40 -2.98 -1.50
N ARG A 161 -17.88 -1.77 -1.53
CA ARG A 161 -17.23 -1.22 -0.35
C ARG A 161 -18.25 -1.32 0.77
N TYR A 162 -17.85 -1.81 1.92
CA TYR A 162 -18.68 -2.05 3.10
C TYR A 162 -19.59 -0.86 3.52
N ILE A 163 -19.44 0.29 2.88
CA ILE A 163 -20.19 1.54 3.08
C ILE A 163 -21.59 1.48 2.46
N ASP A 164 -21.82 0.68 1.43
CA ASP A 164 -23.15 0.59 0.77
C ASP A 164 -24.17 -0.30 1.52
N SER A 165 -23.73 -1.07 2.52
CA SER A 165 -24.63 -1.91 3.32
C SER A 165 -25.15 -1.22 4.60
N TYR A 166 -24.67 -0.02 4.90
CA TYR A 166 -25.28 0.83 5.93
C TYR A 166 -26.29 1.78 5.29
N SER A 167 -27.35 1.23 4.70
CA SER A 167 -28.60 1.98 4.50
C SER A 167 -29.21 2.15 5.90
N GLY A 168 -28.87 3.28 6.52
CA GLY A 168 -29.30 3.58 7.86
C GLY A 168 -30.82 3.63 7.97
N GLU A 169 -31.37 2.78 8.77
CA GLU A 169 -32.51 3.14 9.61
C GLU A 169 -31.95 3.39 11.01
N LEU A 170 -31.82 4.67 11.35
CA LEU A 170 -31.78 5.17 12.70
C LEU A 170 -33.21 5.63 13.06
#